data_1976306491595a7408b34e7c757b378b
#
_entry.id   1976306491595a7408b34e7c757b378b
#
_cell.length_a   1.000
_cell.length_b   1.000
_cell.length_c   1.000
_cell.angle_alpha   90.00
_cell.angle_beta   90.00
_cell.angle_gamma   90.00
#
_symmetry.space_group_name_H-M   'P 1'
#
loop_
_entity.id
_entity.type
_entity.pdbx_description
1 polymer ?
#
loop_
_entity_poly.entity_id
_entity_poly.type
_entity_poly.pdbx_seq_one_letter_code
_entity_poly.pdbx_strand_id
1 'polypeptide(L)'
;DRCISRGLPGSMMPAIYGNAYEIHQGPGYVAIRYEMVHETRVIPLDGRPHPDSKLKFYMGDARGHFEGNTLVIETTNFNPRTAYRGASEQLKLVEKFKPVAPNLLDWSSTFEDPHTWTRPWTFAMNLSKKDVSQRPFEYACHEGNYGMVGILLAGRAEDKAAEEAARKGVAFTPRPGGTDEERDLGTLKKVRDHG
;
A
#
# COMPACT_ATOMS: atom_id res chain seq x y z
N ASP A 1 -8.24 -10.69 -4.21
CA ASP A 1 -7.99 -9.51 -3.38
C ASP A 1 -8.56 -9.69 -1.99
N ARG A 2 -7.73 -9.41 -0.99
CA ARG A 2 -8.06 -9.71 0.42
C ARG A 2 -8.65 -8.53 1.18
N CYS A 3 -8.93 -7.41 0.53
CA CYS A 3 -9.43 -6.17 1.15
C CYS A 3 -8.60 -5.72 2.36
N ILE A 4 -7.29 -5.80 2.25
CA ILE A 4 -6.32 -5.37 3.26
C ILE A 4 -5.74 -4.02 2.82
N SER A 5 -5.28 -3.22 3.78
CA SER A 5 -4.55 -1.99 3.51
C SER A 5 -3.46 -2.17 2.45
N ARG A 6 -3.31 -1.18 1.59
CA ARG A 6 -2.14 -1.05 0.71
C ARG A 6 -0.89 -0.57 1.46
N GLY A 7 -1.05 -0.24 2.74
CA GLY A 7 -0.01 0.40 3.52
C GLY A 7 0.33 1.79 3.01
N LEU A 8 1.36 2.39 3.59
CA LEU A 8 1.90 3.65 3.13
C LEU A 8 3.32 3.38 2.59
N PRO A 9 3.72 3.90 1.45
CA PRO A 9 3.05 4.91 0.62
C PRO A 9 2.07 4.34 -0.42
N GLY A 10 1.81 3.05 -0.44
CA GLY A 10 0.96 2.40 -1.45
C GLY A 10 -0.42 3.04 -1.58
N SER A 11 -0.99 3.54 -0.48
CA SER A 11 -2.27 4.25 -0.48
C SER A 11 -2.21 5.66 -1.08
N MET A 12 -1.03 6.26 -1.20
CA MET A 12 -0.81 7.58 -1.83
C MET A 12 -0.36 7.46 -3.28
N MET A 13 0.32 6.38 -3.63
CA MET A 13 0.88 6.19 -4.97
C MET A 13 -0.22 5.85 -5.99
N PRO A 14 -0.07 6.28 -7.26
CA PRO A 14 -1.02 5.94 -8.31
C PRO A 14 -1.24 4.43 -8.45
N ALA A 15 -2.49 4.03 -8.52
CA ALA A 15 -2.91 2.65 -8.73
C ALA A 15 -4.04 2.60 -9.78
N ILE A 16 -4.48 1.40 -10.14
CA ILE A 16 -5.51 1.20 -11.16
C ILE A 16 -6.84 1.83 -10.73
N TYR A 17 -7.13 1.87 -9.41
CA TYR A 17 -8.36 2.43 -8.84
C TYR A 17 -8.14 2.79 -7.36
N GLY A 18 -9.09 3.54 -6.75
CA GLY A 18 -9.03 3.94 -5.34
C GLY A 18 -7.94 4.96 -5.07
N ASN A 19 -7.83 6.00 -5.92
CA ASN A 19 -6.78 7.01 -5.87
C ASN A 19 -7.24 8.35 -5.29
N ALA A 20 -8.46 8.43 -4.76
CA ALA A 20 -8.93 9.66 -4.15
C ALA A 20 -8.61 9.69 -2.65
N TYR A 21 -8.41 10.91 -2.15
CA TYR A 21 -8.14 11.17 -0.74
C TYR A 21 -9.00 12.31 -0.25
N GLU A 22 -9.40 12.25 1.02
CA GLU A 22 -9.94 13.40 1.75
C GLU A 22 -8.92 13.83 2.79
N ILE A 23 -8.55 15.11 2.77
CA ILE A 23 -7.61 15.70 3.73
C ILE A 23 -8.39 16.63 4.63
N HIS A 24 -8.42 16.33 5.91
CA HIS A 24 -9.11 17.10 6.94
C HIS A 24 -8.08 17.69 7.90
N GLN A 25 -8.17 18.98 8.15
CA GLN A 25 -7.33 19.69 9.13
C GLN A 25 -8.18 20.07 10.33
N GLY A 26 -7.76 19.64 11.52
CA GLY A 26 -8.35 20.01 12.80
C GLY A 26 -7.33 20.63 13.75
N PRO A 27 -7.75 21.11 14.92
CA PRO A 27 -6.84 21.63 15.93
C PRO A 27 -5.84 20.56 16.38
N GLY A 28 -4.55 20.78 16.07
CA GLY A 28 -3.47 19.89 16.48
C GLY A 28 -3.32 18.58 15.69
N TYR A 29 -4.04 18.41 14.58
CA TYR A 29 -3.89 17.23 13.74
C TYR A 29 -4.29 17.47 12.27
N VAL A 30 -3.80 16.61 11.39
CA VAL A 30 -4.32 16.41 10.04
C VAL A 30 -4.76 14.96 9.91
N ALA A 31 -5.90 14.71 9.28
CA ALA A 31 -6.36 13.36 8.94
C ALA A 31 -6.45 13.19 7.42
N ILE A 32 -5.91 12.09 6.91
CA ILE A 32 -5.98 11.72 5.49
C ILE A 32 -6.76 10.42 5.41
N ARG A 33 -7.96 10.49 4.82
CA ARG A 33 -8.81 9.34 4.53
C ARG A 33 -8.59 8.92 3.08
N TYR A 34 -8.29 7.67 2.88
CA TYR A 34 -8.09 7.07 1.56
C TYR A 34 -9.39 6.45 1.06
N GLU A 35 -9.64 6.54 -0.24
CA GLU A 35 -10.79 5.88 -0.88
C GLU A 35 -10.69 4.35 -0.70
N MET A 36 -9.51 3.79 -0.97
CA MET A 36 -9.28 2.35 -0.84
C MET A 36 -9.44 1.90 0.62
N VAL A 37 -10.39 0.97 0.85
CA VAL A 37 -10.76 0.41 2.17
C VAL A 37 -11.04 1.44 3.26
N HIS A 38 -11.35 2.70 2.87
CA HIS A 38 -11.65 3.85 3.73
C HIS A 38 -10.71 4.01 4.95
N GLU A 39 -9.49 3.52 4.81
CA GLU A 39 -8.47 3.66 5.84
C GLU A 39 -8.13 5.12 6.09
N THR A 40 -7.95 5.49 7.34
CA THR A 40 -7.66 6.87 7.74
C THR A 40 -6.40 6.95 8.56
N ARG A 41 -5.52 7.85 8.18
CA ARG A 41 -4.29 8.17 8.90
C ARG A 41 -4.49 9.49 9.65
N VAL A 42 -4.30 9.48 10.96
CA VAL A 42 -4.31 10.69 11.78
C VAL A 42 -2.86 11.08 12.09
N ILE A 43 -2.51 12.31 11.79
CA ILE A 43 -1.16 12.86 11.92
C ILE A 43 -1.19 13.94 13.01
N PRO A 44 -0.68 13.67 14.23
CA PRO A 44 -0.52 14.65 15.26
C PRO A 44 0.48 15.75 14.86
N LEU A 45 0.17 17.02 15.22
CA LEU A 45 1.00 18.19 14.96
C LEU A 45 1.56 18.81 16.26
N ASP A 46 1.48 18.10 17.35
CA ASP A 46 1.83 18.58 18.69
C ASP A 46 3.30 18.36 19.08
N GLY A 47 4.12 17.87 18.15
CA GLY A 47 5.55 17.67 18.37
C GLY A 47 5.91 16.48 19.26
N ARG A 48 4.93 15.62 19.62
CA ARG A 48 5.23 14.40 20.38
C ARG A 48 6.16 13.47 19.60
N PRO A 49 7.07 12.73 20.28
CA PRO A 49 7.95 11.78 19.62
C PRO A 49 7.17 10.57 19.08
N HIS A 50 7.81 9.82 18.17
CA HIS A 50 7.33 8.49 17.79
C HIS A 50 7.32 7.54 18.99
N PRO A 51 6.42 6.56 19.04
CA PRO A 51 6.44 5.52 20.07
C PRO A 51 7.65 4.61 19.93
N ASP A 52 7.84 3.71 20.90
CA ASP A 52 8.90 2.69 20.85
C ASP A 52 8.89 1.97 19.50
N SER A 53 10.07 1.78 18.93
CA SER A 53 10.25 1.14 17.61
C SER A 53 9.76 -0.31 17.54
N LYS A 54 9.50 -0.97 18.68
CA LYS A 54 8.86 -2.30 18.75
C LYS A 54 7.38 -2.27 18.38
N LEU A 55 6.72 -1.12 18.51
CA LEU A 55 5.33 -0.95 18.10
C LEU A 55 5.27 -0.72 16.60
N LYS A 56 4.60 -1.61 15.88
CA LYS A 56 4.51 -1.60 14.42
C LYS A 56 3.07 -1.43 13.93
N PHE A 57 2.87 -0.57 12.96
CA PHE A 57 1.55 -0.23 12.43
C PHE A 57 1.49 -0.44 10.92
N TYR A 58 0.32 -0.79 10.40
CA TYR A 58 0.12 -1.03 8.95
C TYR A 58 0.40 0.22 8.11
N MET A 59 0.02 1.40 8.60
CA MET A 59 0.28 2.69 7.95
C MET A 59 1.50 3.42 8.51
N GLY A 60 2.28 2.75 9.36
CA GLY A 60 3.32 3.39 10.15
C GLY A 60 2.75 4.32 11.22
N ASP A 61 3.63 4.95 11.98
CA ASP A 61 3.32 6.02 12.91
C ASP A 61 3.75 7.35 12.32
N ALA A 62 2.81 8.27 12.16
CA ALA A 62 3.03 9.56 11.50
C ALA A 62 3.14 10.69 12.52
N ARG A 63 4.07 11.63 12.28
CA ARG A 63 4.21 12.90 12.99
C ARG A 63 4.35 14.02 11.98
N GLY A 64 3.64 15.12 12.20
CA GLY A 64 3.60 16.24 11.28
C GLY A 64 3.97 17.57 11.92
N HIS A 65 4.43 18.49 11.09
CA HIS A 65 4.62 19.89 11.42
C HIS A 65 4.52 20.74 10.16
N PHE A 66 4.37 22.05 10.34
CA PHE A 66 4.38 22.97 9.21
C PHE A 66 5.73 23.68 9.08
N GLU A 67 6.25 23.71 7.85
CA GLU A 67 7.35 24.55 7.40
C GLU A 67 6.77 25.65 6.49
N GLY A 68 6.45 26.80 7.06
CA GLY A 68 5.68 27.83 6.35
C GLY A 68 4.30 27.32 5.97
N ASN A 69 4.00 27.22 4.67
CA ASN A 69 2.73 26.67 4.15
C ASN A 69 2.81 25.19 3.76
N THR A 70 3.93 24.55 4.00
CA THR A 70 4.15 23.14 3.63
C THR A 70 3.91 22.26 4.87
N LEU A 71 3.01 21.30 4.77
CA LEU A 71 2.89 20.24 5.76
C LEU A 71 3.98 19.20 5.50
N VAL A 72 4.81 18.96 6.51
CA VAL A 72 5.85 17.93 6.50
C VAL A 72 5.41 16.80 7.42
N ILE A 73 5.42 15.57 6.95
CA ILE A 73 5.03 14.38 7.72
C ILE A 73 6.18 13.40 7.70
N GLU A 74 6.68 13.03 8.87
CA GLU A 74 7.59 11.91 9.05
C GLU A 74 6.79 10.68 9.47
N THR A 75 7.04 9.53 8.85
CA THR A 75 6.37 8.27 9.18
C THR A 75 7.40 7.16 9.32
N THR A 76 7.34 6.46 10.44
CA THR A 76 8.22 5.33 10.81
C THR A 76 7.38 4.17 11.36
N ASN A 77 7.99 3.20 12.02
CA ASN A 77 7.32 2.10 12.72
C ASN A 77 6.40 1.26 11.82
N PHE A 78 6.81 1.01 10.59
CA PHE A 78 6.04 0.21 9.64
C PHE A 78 5.99 -1.27 10.02
N ASN A 79 4.83 -1.88 9.79
CA ASN A 79 4.68 -3.33 9.88
C ASN A 79 5.25 -3.98 8.59
N PRO A 80 6.12 -4.99 8.69
CA PRO A 80 6.71 -5.63 7.52
C PRO A 80 5.70 -6.31 6.58
N ARG A 81 4.47 -6.59 7.06
CA ARG A 81 3.39 -7.15 6.22
C ARG A 81 2.82 -6.17 5.20
N THR A 82 3.08 -4.87 5.37
CA THR A 82 2.66 -3.82 4.44
C THR A 82 3.85 -3.13 3.78
N ALA A 83 5.00 -3.81 3.78
CA ALA A 83 6.22 -3.30 3.18
C ALA A 83 6.00 -2.95 1.69
N TYR A 84 6.31 -1.69 1.34
CA TYR A 84 6.19 -1.22 -0.02
C TYR A 84 7.37 -1.73 -0.86
N ARG A 85 7.09 -2.54 -1.89
CA ARG A 85 8.09 -3.04 -2.85
C ARG A 85 9.36 -3.61 -2.19
N GLY A 86 9.18 -4.41 -1.15
CA GLY A 86 10.28 -5.06 -0.44
C GLY A 86 10.99 -4.17 0.57
N ALA A 87 10.47 -2.97 0.88
CA ALA A 87 10.99 -2.16 1.97
C ALA A 87 10.98 -2.92 3.29
N SER A 88 11.98 -2.66 4.14
CA SER A 88 12.08 -3.26 5.46
C SER A 88 11.21 -2.53 6.49
N GLU A 89 11.16 -3.06 7.70
CA GLU A 89 10.53 -2.39 8.85
C GLU A 89 11.28 -1.13 9.34
N GLN A 90 12.45 -0.85 8.76
CA GLN A 90 13.24 0.35 9.02
C GLN A 90 12.92 1.50 8.05
N LEU A 91 11.95 1.28 7.16
CA LEU A 91 11.48 2.34 6.26
C LEU A 91 11.10 3.58 7.06
N LYS A 92 11.67 4.70 6.63
CA LYS A 92 11.29 6.05 7.02
C LYS A 92 10.77 6.77 5.78
N LEU A 93 9.59 7.38 5.89
CA LEU A 93 9.02 8.25 4.88
C LEU A 93 9.02 9.69 5.36
N VAL A 94 9.41 10.61 4.48
CA VAL A 94 9.22 12.05 4.71
C VAL A 94 8.36 12.57 3.57
N GLU A 95 7.12 12.93 3.88
CA GLU A 95 6.16 13.46 2.92
C GLU A 95 6.05 14.97 3.07
N LYS A 96 5.90 15.67 1.95
CA LYS A 96 5.66 17.11 1.91
C LYS A 96 4.41 17.39 1.08
N PHE A 97 3.49 18.15 1.64
CA PHE A 97 2.29 18.65 0.97
C PHE A 97 2.38 20.16 0.89
N LYS A 98 2.61 20.69 -0.29
CA LYS A 98 2.77 22.11 -0.53
C LYS A 98 1.66 22.65 -1.42
N PRO A 99 0.80 23.57 -0.96
CA PRO A 99 -0.12 24.27 -1.82
C PRO A 99 0.64 25.11 -2.86
N VAL A 100 0.38 24.86 -4.14
CA VAL A 100 1.00 25.61 -5.25
C VAL A 100 -0.02 26.42 -6.05
N ALA A 101 -1.31 26.07 -5.93
CA ALA A 101 -2.43 26.82 -6.46
C ALA A 101 -3.69 26.51 -5.62
N PRO A 102 -4.80 27.28 -5.74
CA PRO A 102 -6.01 27.05 -4.95
C PRO A 102 -6.58 25.62 -5.02
N ASN A 103 -6.37 24.94 -6.13
CA ASN A 103 -6.86 23.58 -6.37
C ASN A 103 -5.74 22.57 -6.63
N LEU A 104 -4.51 22.88 -6.24
CA LEU A 104 -3.35 22.04 -6.55
C LEU A 104 -2.40 21.98 -5.35
N LEU A 105 -2.10 20.76 -4.92
CA LEU A 105 -1.03 20.45 -3.97
C LEU A 105 0.11 19.77 -4.72
N ASP A 106 1.33 20.22 -4.51
CA ASP A 106 2.53 19.46 -4.82
C ASP A 106 2.79 18.50 -3.66
N TRP A 107 2.80 17.20 -3.94
CA TRP A 107 3.11 16.17 -2.98
C TRP A 107 4.38 15.45 -3.36
N SER A 108 5.27 15.30 -2.41
CA SER A 108 6.47 14.48 -2.55
C SER A 108 6.63 13.54 -1.37
N SER A 109 7.22 12.38 -1.62
CA SER A 109 7.55 11.40 -0.58
C SER A 109 8.97 10.91 -0.77
N THR A 110 9.81 11.12 0.22
CA THR A 110 11.19 10.63 0.26
C THR A 110 11.25 9.35 1.07
N PHE A 111 11.86 8.35 0.49
CA PHE A 111 12.00 7.00 1.02
C PHE A 111 13.42 6.81 1.50
N GLU A 112 13.58 6.43 2.75
CA GLU A 112 14.85 6.10 3.36
C GLU A 112 14.73 4.73 4.03
N ASP A 113 15.47 3.75 3.52
CA ASP A 113 15.54 2.40 4.08
C ASP A 113 16.90 1.78 3.70
N PRO A 114 17.88 1.85 4.60
CA PRO A 114 19.25 1.40 4.31
C PRO A 114 19.36 -0.11 4.09
N HIS A 115 18.34 -0.90 4.46
CA HIS A 115 18.29 -2.34 4.19
C HIS A 115 17.79 -2.66 2.78
N THR A 116 17.11 -1.71 2.14
CA THR A 116 16.49 -1.92 0.83
C THR A 116 17.18 -1.13 -0.27
N TRP A 117 17.57 0.13 -0.02
CA TRP A 117 18.14 1.02 -1.02
C TRP A 117 19.48 1.59 -0.56
N THR A 118 20.39 1.73 -1.51
CA THR A 118 21.74 2.27 -1.27
C THR A 118 21.75 3.78 -0.98
N ARG A 119 20.66 4.49 -1.29
CA ARG A 119 20.46 5.91 -1.02
C ARG A 119 18.97 6.25 -0.95
N PRO A 120 18.58 7.32 -0.23
CA PRO A 120 17.23 7.83 -0.28
C PRO A 120 16.82 8.23 -1.71
N TRP A 121 15.55 8.08 -2.02
CA TRP A 121 14.97 8.52 -3.29
C TRP A 121 13.60 9.17 -3.05
N THR A 122 13.17 10.01 -3.97
CA THR A 122 11.94 10.79 -3.83
C THR A 122 11.03 10.54 -5.03
N PHE A 123 9.77 10.29 -4.74
CA PHE A 123 8.66 10.35 -5.69
C PHE A 123 7.91 11.67 -5.50
N ALA A 124 7.47 12.30 -6.58
CA ALA A 124 6.68 13.52 -6.52
C ALA A 124 5.57 13.51 -7.57
N MET A 125 4.42 14.08 -7.23
CA MET A 125 3.30 14.27 -8.15
C MET A 125 2.38 15.39 -7.65
N ASN A 126 1.55 15.92 -8.55
CA ASN A 126 0.54 16.89 -8.20
C ASN A 126 -0.78 16.20 -7.81
N LEU A 127 -1.41 16.71 -6.76
CA LEU A 127 -2.74 16.30 -6.31
C LEU A 127 -3.73 17.42 -6.65
N SER A 128 -4.71 17.11 -7.50
CA SER A 128 -5.75 18.07 -7.89
C SER A 128 -6.95 17.98 -6.96
N LYS A 129 -7.40 19.11 -6.43
CA LYS A 129 -8.65 19.18 -5.68
C LYS A 129 -9.84 18.98 -6.62
N LYS A 130 -10.70 18.06 -6.28
CA LYS A 130 -11.96 17.82 -6.98
C LYS A 130 -13.10 18.63 -6.35
N ASP A 131 -14.16 18.84 -7.10
CA ASP A 131 -15.39 19.42 -6.59
C ASP A 131 -15.97 18.57 -5.44
N VAL A 132 -16.65 19.21 -4.49
CA VAL A 132 -17.27 18.53 -3.34
C VAL A 132 -18.35 17.51 -3.80
N SER A 133 -18.97 17.74 -4.96
CA SER A 133 -19.90 16.79 -5.58
C SER A 133 -19.24 15.49 -6.03
N GLN A 134 -17.93 15.48 -6.18
CA GLN A 134 -17.12 14.33 -6.61
C GLN A 134 -16.40 13.65 -5.42
N ARG A 135 -17.02 13.64 -4.24
CA ARG A 135 -16.48 12.92 -3.09
C ARG A 135 -16.33 11.44 -3.39
N PRO A 136 -15.28 10.79 -2.86
CA PRO A 136 -15.15 9.34 -2.97
C PRO A 136 -16.38 8.65 -2.39
N PHE A 137 -16.92 7.69 -3.15
CA PHE A 137 -17.94 6.79 -2.62
C PHE A 137 -17.28 5.82 -1.63
N GLU A 138 -18.11 5.18 -0.81
CA GLU A 138 -17.65 4.09 0.01
C GLU A 138 -17.09 2.97 -0.87
N TYR A 139 -15.85 2.57 -0.61
CA TYR A 139 -15.26 1.40 -1.25
C TYR A 139 -15.60 0.15 -0.43
N ALA A 140 -16.76 -0.44 -0.75
CA ALA A 140 -17.31 -1.64 -0.08
C ALA A 140 -16.60 -2.91 -0.59
N CYS A 141 -15.31 -3.05 -0.29
CA CYS A 141 -14.48 -4.12 -0.81
C CYS A 141 -14.92 -5.50 -0.36
N HIS A 142 -15.33 -5.65 0.90
CA HIS A 142 -15.72 -6.96 1.44
C HIS A 142 -17.05 -7.43 0.88
N GLU A 143 -18.04 -6.54 0.79
CA GLU A 143 -19.41 -6.83 0.38
C GLU A 143 -19.50 -7.25 -1.09
N GLY A 144 -18.66 -6.66 -1.95
CA GLY A 144 -18.60 -6.94 -3.39
C GLY A 144 -17.48 -7.89 -3.81
N ASN A 145 -16.77 -8.53 -2.87
CA ASN A 145 -15.57 -9.32 -3.18
C ASN A 145 -15.89 -10.74 -3.70
N TYR A 146 -16.59 -10.82 -4.83
CA TYR A 146 -16.82 -12.09 -5.53
C TYR A 146 -15.52 -12.69 -6.09
N GLY A 147 -14.48 -11.89 -6.28
CA GLY A 147 -13.16 -12.33 -6.73
C GLY A 147 -12.54 -13.37 -5.78
N MET A 148 -12.69 -13.20 -4.47
CA MET A 148 -12.20 -14.16 -3.48
C MET A 148 -12.84 -15.54 -3.64
N VAL A 149 -14.14 -15.59 -3.84
CA VAL A 149 -14.88 -16.83 -4.09
C VAL A 149 -14.37 -17.49 -5.38
N GLY A 150 -14.21 -16.70 -6.45
CA GLY A 150 -13.68 -17.16 -7.74
C GLY A 150 -12.26 -17.76 -7.62
N ILE A 151 -11.35 -17.08 -6.91
CA ILE A 151 -9.98 -17.55 -6.68
C ILE A 151 -9.97 -18.88 -5.92
N LEU A 152 -10.75 -19.00 -4.85
CA LEU A 152 -10.82 -20.23 -4.07
C LEU A 152 -11.46 -21.38 -4.84
N LEU A 153 -12.48 -21.14 -5.64
CA LEU A 153 -13.10 -22.14 -6.49
C LEU A 153 -12.15 -22.62 -7.59
N ALA A 154 -11.39 -21.70 -8.20
CA ALA A 154 -10.40 -22.04 -9.21
C ALA A 154 -9.27 -22.89 -8.61
N GLY A 155 -8.72 -22.51 -7.45
CA GLY A 155 -7.70 -23.31 -6.76
C GLY A 155 -8.18 -24.73 -6.44
N ARG A 156 -9.37 -24.87 -5.86
CA ARG A 156 -9.96 -26.20 -5.57
C ARG A 156 -10.19 -27.06 -6.82
N ALA A 157 -10.57 -26.42 -7.93
CA ALA A 157 -10.74 -27.13 -9.20
C ALA A 157 -9.39 -27.61 -9.76
N GLU A 158 -8.34 -26.83 -9.59
CA GLU A 158 -6.98 -27.20 -9.99
C GLU A 158 -6.42 -28.33 -9.13
N ASP A 159 -6.58 -28.25 -7.80
CA ASP A 159 -6.18 -29.30 -6.87
C ASP A 159 -6.84 -30.64 -7.25
N LYS A 160 -8.14 -30.62 -7.50
CA LYS A 160 -8.88 -31.81 -7.94
C LYS A 160 -8.39 -32.36 -9.27
N ALA A 161 -8.11 -31.51 -10.25
CA ALA A 161 -7.58 -31.91 -11.55
C ALA A 161 -6.18 -32.50 -11.42
N ALA A 162 -5.33 -31.97 -10.56
CA ALA A 162 -4.01 -32.52 -10.27
C ALA A 162 -4.09 -33.89 -9.62
N GLU A 163 -4.99 -34.11 -8.66
CA GLU A 163 -5.25 -35.41 -8.04
C GLU A 163 -5.74 -36.45 -9.06
N GLU A 164 -6.67 -36.04 -9.92
CA GLU A 164 -7.17 -36.94 -10.99
C GLU A 164 -6.08 -37.33 -12.01
N ALA A 165 -5.22 -36.37 -12.39
CA ALA A 165 -4.08 -36.62 -13.26
C ALA A 165 -3.10 -37.58 -12.61
N ALA A 166 -2.77 -37.39 -11.33
CA ALA A 166 -1.91 -38.31 -10.58
C ALA A 166 -2.47 -39.72 -10.50
N ARG A 167 -3.78 -39.88 -10.28
CA ARG A 167 -4.44 -41.22 -10.29
C ARG A 167 -4.38 -41.90 -11.65
N LYS A 168 -4.40 -41.14 -12.75
CA LYS A 168 -4.32 -41.63 -14.12
C LYS A 168 -2.89 -41.76 -14.62
N GLY A 169 -1.87 -41.39 -13.83
CA GLY A 169 -0.46 -41.44 -14.23
C GLY A 169 -0.09 -40.48 -15.36
N VAL A 170 -0.86 -39.36 -15.52
CA VAL A 170 -0.60 -38.33 -16.54
C VAL A 170 -0.09 -37.07 -15.92
N ALA A 171 0.73 -36.31 -16.67
CA ALA A 171 1.22 -35.01 -16.19
C ALA A 171 0.07 -33.99 -16.07
N PHE A 172 0.05 -33.24 -14.97
CA PHE A 172 -0.85 -32.12 -14.77
C PHE A 172 -0.16 -30.83 -15.22
N THR A 173 -0.85 -30.02 -16.02
CA THR A 173 -0.39 -28.68 -16.41
C THR A 173 -1.35 -27.66 -15.81
N PRO A 174 -0.91 -26.84 -14.84
CA PRO A 174 -1.73 -25.75 -14.29
C PRO A 174 -2.14 -24.77 -15.38
N ARG A 175 -3.31 -24.15 -15.26
CA ARG A 175 -3.70 -23.10 -16.18
C ARG A 175 -2.73 -21.91 -16.05
N PRO A 176 -2.35 -21.28 -17.16
CA PRO A 176 -1.58 -20.04 -17.12
C PRO A 176 -2.48 -18.90 -16.59
N GLY A 177 -2.41 -18.61 -15.30
CA GLY A 177 -3.30 -17.67 -14.63
C GLY A 177 -2.68 -16.93 -13.44
N GLY A 178 -1.36 -16.89 -13.32
CA GLY A 178 -0.67 -16.02 -12.36
C GLY A 178 -0.21 -14.72 -13.00
N THR A 179 -0.07 -13.65 -12.20
CA THR A 179 0.66 -12.45 -12.58
C THR A 179 2.12 -12.81 -12.88
N ASP A 180 2.81 -12.00 -13.68
CA ASP A 180 4.23 -12.24 -13.99
C ASP A 180 5.11 -12.36 -12.74
N GLU A 181 4.72 -11.71 -11.62
CA GLU A 181 5.36 -11.85 -10.31
C GLU A 181 5.24 -13.25 -9.71
N GLU A 182 4.10 -13.94 -9.87
CA GLU A 182 3.93 -15.32 -9.38
C GLU A 182 4.69 -16.32 -10.24
N ARG A 183 4.87 -16.04 -11.54
CA ARG A 183 5.72 -16.86 -12.44
C ARG A 183 7.19 -16.77 -12.06
N ASP A 184 7.68 -15.58 -11.67
CA ASP A 184 9.07 -15.38 -11.23
C ASP A 184 9.37 -16.10 -9.92
N LEU A 185 8.44 -16.10 -8.96
CA LEU A 185 8.59 -16.83 -7.69
C LEU A 185 8.66 -18.35 -7.92
N GLY A 186 7.91 -18.88 -8.89
CA GLY A 186 7.98 -20.28 -9.29
C GLY A 186 9.31 -20.66 -9.94
N THR A 187 9.89 -19.74 -10.69
CA THR A 187 11.20 -19.92 -11.36
C THR A 187 12.35 -19.88 -10.35
N LEU A 188 12.28 -18.98 -9.36
CA LEU A 188 13.27 -18.85 -8.28
C LEU A 188 13.29 -20.07 -7.34
N LYS A 189 12.15 -20.73 -7.10
CA LYS A 189 12.10 -22.00 -6.36
C LYS A 189 12.82 -23.12 -7.09
N LYS A 190 12.65 -23.26 -8.41
CA LYS A 190 13.33 -24.27 -9.21
C LYS A 190 14.86 -24.13 -9.24
N VAL A 191 15.38 -22.92 -9.12
CA VAL A 191 16.84 -22.65 -9.06
C VAL A 191 17.44 -23.02 -7.70
N ARG A 192 16.65 -22.97 -6.61
CA ARG A 192 17.11 -23.36 -5.26
C ARG A 192 17.19 -24.87 -5.02
N ASP A 193 16.41 -25.66 -5.74
CA ASP A 193 16.34 -27.12 -5.56
C ASP A 193 17.37 -27.88 -6.40
N HIS A 194 18.21 -27.19 -7.18
CA HIS A 194 19.26 -27.74 -8.03
C HIS A 194 20.66 -27.11 -7.78
N GLY A 195 20.87 -26.48 -6.62
CA GLY A 195 22.16 -25.90 -6.18
C GLY A 195 22.75 -26.65 -4.99
#